data_102ec5970f4b2ddb056573f39651ec33
#
_entry.id   102ec5970f4b2ddb056573f39651ec33
#
_cell.length_a   1.000
_cell.length_b   1.000
_cell.length_c   1.000
_cell.angle_alpha   90.00
_cell.angle_beta   90.00
_cell.angle_gamma   90.00
#
_symmetry.space_group_name_H-M   'P 1'
#
loop_
_entity.id
_entity.type
_entity.pdbx_description
1 polymer ?
#
loop_
_entity_poly.entity_id
_entity_poly.type
_entity_poly.pdbx_seq_one_letter_code
_entity_poly.pdbx_strand_id
1 'polypeptide(L)'
;MPRQGIDPAQGRSAVQRVLASIDAGDTVDRAALGIAVRHFAGLLRERAPGHSVEVRIPGPIGTAFQCGEGPQHTRGTPPNTIETDPITFVRLCAGRTDWSAAVAAGEVRASGARADLSALLPVDLPED
;
A
#
# COMPACT_ATOMS: atom_id res chain seq x y z
N MET A 1 -18.46 17.74 -2.32
CA MET A 1 -17.79 17.43 -1.07
C MET A 1 -16.60 16.54 -1.33
N PRO A 2 -15.40 16.98 -1.03
CA PRO A 2 -14.25 16.12 -1.25
C PRO A 2 -14.33 14.89 -0.36
N ARG A 3 -13.80 13.79 -0.86
CA ARG A 3 -13.73 12.59 -0.08
C ARG A 3 -12.84 12.80 1.13
N GLN A 4 -13.31 12.37 2.28
CA GLN A 4 -12.52 12.40 3.49
C GLN A 4 -11.43 11.34 3.43
N GLY A 5 -10.21 11.76 3.58
CA GLY A 5 -9.10 10.83 3.78
C GLY A 5 -9.07 10.34 5.23
N ILE A 6 -8.14 9.43 5.50
CA ILE A 6 -7.90 9.00 6.87
C ILE A 6 -7.21 10.14 7.61
N ASP A 7 -7.68 10.46 8.80
CA ASP A 7 -7.01 11.43 9.65
C ASP A 7 -5.57 10.95 9.92
N PRO A 8 -4.56 11.80 9.71
CA PRO A 8 -3.17 11.35 9.85
C PRO A 8 -2.83 10.73 11.21
N ALA A 9 -3.36 11.28 12.29
CA ALA A 9 -3.09 10.72 13.62
C ALA A 9 -3.74 9.34 13.77
N GLN A 10 -4.95 9.19 13.28
CA GLN A 10 -5.64 7.91 13.30
C GLN A 10 -4.92 6.90 12.41
N GLY A 11 -4.44 7.34 11.25
CA GLY A 11 -3.68 6.48 10.34
C GLY A 11 -2.40 5.96 10.99
N ARG A 12 -1.63 6.85 11.59
CA ARG A 12 -0.38 6.46 12.25
C ARG A 12 -0.64 5.52 13.43
N SER A 13 -1.69 5.79 14.21
CA SER A 13 -2.06 4.93 15.33
C SER A 13 -2.41 3.52 14.85
N ALA A 14 -3.18 3.43 13.75
CA ALA A 14 -3.53 2.13 13.19
C ALA A 14 -2.30 1.38 12.67
N VAL A 15 -1.38 2.07 12.02
CA VAL A 15 -0.12 1.48 11.55
C VAL A 15 0.67 0.91 12.73
N GLN A 16 0.80 1.68 13.81
CA GLN A 16 1.53 1.22 15.00
C GLN A 16 0.89 -0.02 15.60
N ARG A 17 -0.44 -0.06 15.67
CA ARG A 17 -1.16 -1.24 16.19
C ARG A 17 -0.92 -2.47 15.32
N VAL A 18 -1.01 -2.29 14.00
CA VAL A 18 -0.79 -3.39 13.06
C VAL A 18 0.63 -3.93 13.19
N LEU A 19 1.62 -3.04 13.20
CA LEU A 19 3.03 -3.46 13.31
C LEU A 19 3.31 -4.15 14.65
N ALA A 20 2.74 -3.65 15.74
CA ALA A 20 2.91 -4.27 17.04
C ALA A 20 2.33 -5.69 17.06
N SER A 21 1.17 -5.88 16.44
CA SER A 21 0.57 -7.22 16.35
C SER A 21 1.42 -8.17 15.52
N ILE A 22 1.95 -7.68 14.39
CA ILE A 22 2.84 -8.48 13.55
C ILE A 22 4.09 -8.88 14.33
N ASP A 23 4.71 -7.93 15.00
CA ASP A 23 5.94 -8.18 15.76
C ASP A 23 5.73 -9.18 16.89
N ALA A 24 4.54 -9.15 17.50
CA ALA A 24 4.20 -10.06 18.60
C ALA A 24 3.71 -11.43 18.13
N GLY A 25 3.50 -11.60 16.81
CA GLY A 25 2.93 -12.83 16.29
C GLY A 25 1.45 -12.99 16.60
N ASP A 26 0.78 -11.89 16.92
CA ASP A 26 -0.65 -11.88 17.23
C ASP A 26 -1.49 -11.72 15.98
N THR A 27 -2.79 -12.00 16.11
CA THR A 27 -3.75 -11.72 15.07
C THR A 27 -3.88 -10.21 14.89
N VAL A 28 -3.83 -9.75 13.64
CA VAL A 28 -3.95 -8.33 13.32
C VAL A 28 -5.43 -7.94 13.31
N ASP A 29 -5.77 -6.86 14.03
CA ASP A 29 -7.13 -6.34 14.04
C ASP A 29 -7.51 -5.86 12.65
N ARG A 30 -8.63 -6.37 12.13
CA ARG A 30 -9.07 -6.10 10.76
C ARG A 30 -9.40 -4.63 10.53
N ALA A 31 -10.05 -3.98 11.50
CA ALA A 31 -10.39 -2.57 11.37
C ALA A 31 -9.14 -1.70 11.33
N ALA A 32 -8.18 -1.98 12.20
CA ALA A 32 -6.91 -1.26 12.22
C ALA A 32 -6.16 -1.47 10.90
N LEU A 33 -6.16 -2.70 10.39
CA LEU A 33 -5.50 -3.03 9.13
C LEU A 33 -6.11 -2.23 7.97
N GLY A 34 -7.44 -2.13 7.91
CA GLY A 34 -8.10 -1.35 6.87
C GLY A 34 -7.73 0.12 6.92
N ILE A 35 -7.67 0.70 8.13
CA ILE A 35 -7.27 2.09 8.30
C ILE A 35 -5.82 2.29 7.87
N ALA A 36 -4.93 1.39 8.29
CA ALA A 36 -3.51 1.47 7.94
C ALA A 36 -3.30 1.40 6.41
N VAL A 37 -4.00 0.48 5.74
CA VAL A 37 -3.91 0.35 4.28
C VAL A 37 -4.36 1.64 3.60
N ARG A 38 -5.51 2.18 3.99
CA ARG A 38 -6.03 3.41 3.38
C ARG A 38 -5.15 4.62 3.67
N HIS A 39 -4.56 4.66 4.86
CA HIS A 39 -3.61 5.70 5.22
C HIS A 39 -2.41 5.70 4.28
N PHE A 40 -1.78 4.54 4.11
CA PHE A 40 -0.64 4.43 3.23
C PHE A 40 -1.00 4.64 1.75
N ALA A 41 -2.17 4.16 1.32
CA ALA A 41 -2.62 4.40 -0.05
C ALA A 41 -2.76 5.90 -0.32
N GLY A 42 -3.31 6.65 0.63
CA GLY A 42 -3.42 8.09 0.51
C GLY A 42 -2.07 8.77 0.41
N LEU A 43 -1.10 8.37 1.23
CA LEU A 43 0.24 8.93 1.18
C LEU A 43 0.95 8.62 -0.14
N LEU A 44 0.77 7.42 -0.66
CA LEU A 44 1.35 7.05 -1.96
C LEU A 44 0.76 7.89 -3.08
N ARG A 45 -0.57 8.12 -3.07
CA ARG A 45 -1.20 8.97 -4.07
C ARG A 45 -0.72 10.41 -3.99
N GLU A 46 -0.44 10.91 -2.80
CA GLU A 46 0.11 12.25 -2.63
C GLU A 46 1.55 12.32 -3.14
N ARG A 47 2.34 11.29 -2.85
CA ARG A 47 3.75 11.25 -3.25
C ARG A 47 3.91 11.03 -4.74
N ALA A 48 3.04 10.23 -5.34
CA ALA A 48 3.10 9.87 -6.76
C ALA A 48 1.70 9.99 -7.39
N PRO A 49 1.22 11.20 -7.61
CA PRO A 49 -0.11 11.36 -8.22
C PRO A 49 -0.14 10.84 -9.66
N GLY A 50 -1.30 10.37 -10.09
CA GLY A 50 -1.47 9.86 -11.43
C GLY A 50 -2.28 8.58 -11.48
N HIS A 51 -2.33 7.98 -12.67
CA HIS A 51 -3.17 6.81 -12.92
C HIS A 51 -2.46 5.74 -13.74
N SER A 52 -1.12 5.77 -13.79
CA SER A 52 -0.39 4.84 -14.66
C SER A 52 -0.25 3.44 -14.05
N VAL A 53 -0.34 3.32 -12.73
CA VAL A 53 -0.18 2.04 -12.02
C VAL A 53 -1.42 1.80 -11.17
N GLU A 54 -1.96 0.60 -11.26
CA GLU A 54 -3.05 0.19 -10.36
C GLU A 54 -2.50 -0.74 -9.29
N VAL A 55 -2.70 -0.39 -8.03
CA VAL A 55 -2.31 -1.19 -6.89
C VAL A 55 -3.55 -1.86 -6.33
N ARG A 56 -3.54 -3.19 -6.29
CA ARG A 56 -4.66 -4.01 -5.84
C ARG A 56 -4.30 -4.71 -4.54
N ILE A 57 -5.15 -4.56 -3.56
CA ILE A 57 -4.98 -5.19 -2.26
C ILE A 57 -6.24 -6.01 -1.99
N PRO A 58 -6.27 -7.25 -2.51
CA PRO A 58 -7.45 -8.11 -2.37
C PRO A 58 -7.60 -8.66 -0.96
N GLY A 59 -8.63 -9.44 -0.76
CA GLY A 59 -8.93 -10.06 0.51
C GLY A 59 -9.95 -9.28 1.30
N PRO A 60 -9.98 -9.41 2.63
CA PRO A 60 -11.02 -8.79 3.43
C PRO A 60 -11.07 -7.27 3.32
N ILE A 61 -9.93 -6.63 3.06
CA ILE A 61 -9.88 -5.17 2.90
C ILE A 61 -10.43 -4.76 1.52
N GLY A 62 -10.08 -5.53 0.49
CA GLY A 62 -10.68 -5.38 -0.84
C GLY A 62 -10.57 -4.00 -1.45
N THR A 63 -9.39 -3.41 -1.46
CA THR A 63 -9.22 -2.07 -1.99
C THR A 63 -8.26 -2.04 -3.17
N ALA A 64 -8.41 -1.00 -3.99
CA ALA A 64 -7.50 -0.74 -5.11
C ALA A 64 -7.39 0.77 -5.28
N PHE A 65 -6.23 1.21 -5.74
CA PHE A 65 -6.02 2.62 -6.01
C PHE A 65 -5.02 2.79 -7.14
N GLN A 66 -4.95 3.99 -7.70
CA GLN A 66 -4.04 4.30 -8.80
C GLN A 66 -3.04 5.36 -8.37
N CYS A 67 -1.84 5.29 -8.90
CA CYS A 67 -0.80 6.26 -8.66
C CYS A 67 0.19 6.26 -9.80
N GLY A 68 1.12 7.22 -9.77
CA GLY A 68 2.23 7.29 -10.72
C GLY A 68 1.90 8.06 -11.99
N GLU A 69 2.88 8.85 -12.44
CA GLU A 69 2.78 9.58 -13.69
C GLU A 69 2.96 8.63 -14.86
N GLY A 70 2.35 8.96 -15.98
CA GLY A 70 2.50 8.19 -17.19
C GLY A 70 1.20 8.03 -17.92
N PRO A 71 1.19 7.19 -18.97
CA PRO A 71 -0.02 7.00 -19.77
C PRO A 71 -1.17 6.50 -18.91
N GLN A 72 -2.31 7.16 -19.08
CA GLN A 72 -3.52 6.75 -18.38
C GLN A 72 -4.14 5.57 -19.13
N HIS A 73 -4.53 4.58 -18.36
CA HIS A 73 -5.29 3.46 -18.87
C HIS A 73 -6.74 3.89 -19.11
N THR A 74 -7.28 3.58 -20.30
CA THR A 74 -8.65 3.95 -20.65
C THR A 74 -9.56 2.76 -20.88
N ARG A 75 -9.03 1.59 -21.26
CA ARG A 75 -9.82 0.40 -21.56
C ARG A 75 -9.02 -0.86 -21.27
N GLY A 76 -9.73 -1.93 -20.96
CA GLY A 76 -9.13 -3.24 -20.80
C GLY A 76 -8.31 -3.37 -19.52
N THR A 77 -7.38 -4.30 -19.54
CA THR A 77 -6.51 -4.53 -18.40
C THR A 77 -5.49 -3.40 -18.28
N PRO A 78 -5.31 -2.82 -17.08
CA PRO A 78 -4.27 -1.81 -16.91
C PRO A 78 -2.89 -2.34 -17.30
N PRO A 79 -2.07 -1.52 -17.98
CA PRO A 79 -0.76 -1.96 -18.44
C PRO A 79 0.24 -2.18 -17.30
N ASN A 80 0.00 -1.58 -16.14
CA ASN A 80 0.89 -1.70 -14.99
C ASN A 80 0.05 -2.02 -13.76
N THR A 81 0.28 -3.18 -13.16
CA THR A 81 -0.47 -3.62 -12.00
C THR A 81 0.46 -4.14 -10.93
N ILE A 82 0.09 -3.86 -9.69
CA ILE A 82 0.77 -4.39 -8.51
C ILE A 82 -0.30 -4.99 -7.62
N GLU A 83 -0.08 -6.23 -7.20
CA GLU A 83 -1.02 -6.90 -6.31
C GLU A 83 -0.27 -7.46 -5.12
N THR A 84 -0.76 -7.17 -3.91
CA THR A 84 -0.17 -7.69 -2.69
C THR A 84 -1.23 -7.76 -1.60
N ASP A 85 -1.00 -8.58 -0.59
CA ASP A 85 -1.93 -8.66 0.55
C ASP A 85 -1.76 -7.45 1.47
N PRO A 86 -2.77 -7.18 2.32
CA PRO A 86 -2.74 -5.96 3.14
C PRO A 86 -1.59 -5.92 4.15
N ILE A 87 -1.22 -7.04 4.74
CA ILE A 87 -0.13 -7.05 5.73
C ILE A 87 1.21 -6.77 5.03
N THR A 88 1.45 -7.40 3.89
CA THR A 88 2.65 -7.13 3.10
C THR A 88 2.70 -5.66 2.68
N PHE A 89 1.57 -5.09 2.26
CA PHE A 89 1.50 -3.70 1.87
C PHE A 89 1.90 -2.77 3.02
N VAL A 90 1.36 -3.00 4.21
CA VAL A 90 1.70 -2.20 5.38
C VAL A 90 3.19 -2.34 5.72
N ARG A 91 3.72 -3.56 5.68
CA ARG A 91 5.15 -3.79 5.96
C ARG A 91 6.05 -3.08 4.95
N LEU A 92 5.70 -3.09 3.68
CA LEU A 92 6.45 -2.38 2.65
C LEU A 92 6.44 -0.89 2.89
N CYS A 93 5.26 -0.33 3.12
CA CYS A 93 5.12 1.11 3.30
C CYS A 93 5.80 1.61 4.57
N ALA A 94 5.84 0.78 5.61
CA ALA A 94 6.46 1.12 6.89
C ALA A 94 7.97 0.79 6.93
N GLY A 95 8.52 0.28 5.83
CA GLY A 95 9.94 -0.01 5.76
C GLY A 95 10.38 -1.28 6.48
N ARG A 96 9.44 -2.17 6.80
CA ARG A 96 9.72 -3.42 7.50
C ARG A 96 10.16 -4.54 6.55
N THR A 97 9.92 -4.39 5.27
CA THR A 97 10.37 -5.34 4.26
C THR A 97 10.78 -4.58 3.00
N ASP A 98 11.72 -5.14 2.29
CA ASP A 98 12.27 -4.56 1.08
C ASP A 98 11.44 -4.98 -0.14
N TRP A 99 11.23 -4.05 -1.09
CA TRP A 99 10.47 -4.32 -2.30
C TRP A 99 11.01 -5.52 -3.08
N SER A 100 12.31 -5.53 -3.34
CA SER A 100 12.93 -6.60 -4.13
C SER A 100 12.76 -7.96 -3.46
N ALA A 101 12.92 -8.00 -2.13
CA ALA A 101 12.74 -9.24 -1.38
C ALA A 101 11.29 -9.73 -1.43
N ALA A 102 10.34 -8.82 -1.31
CA ALA A 102 8.92 -9.18 -1.36
C ALA A 102 8.52 -9.70 -2.74
N VAL A 103 9.03 -9.08 -3.80
CA VAL A 103 8.78 -9.55 -5.18
C VAL A 103 9.38 -10.94 -5.37
N ALA A 104 10.63 -11.13 -4.95
CA ALA A 104 11.32 -12.40 -5.09
C ALA A 104 10.61 -13.53 -4.32
N ALA A 105 10.03 -13.20 -3.17
CA ALA A 105 9.31 -14.17 -2.36
C ALA A 105 7.88 -14.46 -2.85
N GLY A 106 7.43 -13.75 -3.89
CA GLY A 106 6.06 -13.91 -4.40
C GLY A 106 5.01 -13.22 -3.57
N GLU A 107 5.42 -12.38 -2.61
CA GLU A 107 4.49 -11.62 -1.77
C GLU A 107 3.90 -10.43 -2.51
N VAL A 108 4.58 -9.98 -3.55
CA VAL A 108 4.12 -8.91 -4.44
C VAL A 108 4.14 -9.44 -5.86
N ARG A 109 3.06 -9.27 -6.58
CA ARG A 109 3.00 -9.55 -8.01
C ARG A 109 2.93 -8.24 -8.78
N ALA A 110 3.96 -7.97 -9.56
CA ALA A 110 4.08 -6.73 -10.33
C ALA A 110 4.18 -7.07 -11.81
N SER A 111 3.38 -6.38 -12.62
CA SER A 111 3.34 -6.60 -14.06
C SER A 111 3.33 -5.25 -14.77
N GLY A 112 4.22 -5.07 -15.73
CA GLY A 112 4.33 -3.85 -16.50
C GLY A 112 5.58 -3.06 -16.17
N ALA A 113 6.01 -2.23 -17.11
CA ALA A 113 7.28 -1.51 -17.00
C ALA A 113 7.30 -0.49 -15.85
N ARG A 114 6.13 0.02 -15.46
CA ARG A 114 6.02 1.02 -14.39
C ARG A 114 5.56 0.43 -13.07
N ALA A 115 5.41 -0.89 -12.99
CA ALA A 115 4.91 -1.57 -11.78
C ALA A 115 6.02 -1.77 -10.76
N ASP A 116 6.54 -0.69 -10.23
CA ASP A 116 7.66 -0.68 -9.28
C ASP A 116 7.49 0.48 -8.31
N LEU A 117 7.27 0.17 -7.04
CA LEU A 117 7.11 1.19 -6.00
C LEU A 117 8.40 1.43 -5.21
N SER A 118 9.50 0.78 -5.58
CA SER A 118 10.72 0.83 -4.76
C SER A 118 11.23 2.23 -4.49
N ALA A 119 11.10 3.14 -5.46
CA ALA A 119 11.55 4.53 -5.28
C ALA A 119 10.68 5.33 -4.30
N LEU A 120 9.48 4.83 -3.99
CA LEU A 120 8.53 5.50 -3.12
C LEU A 120 8.53 4.95 -1.69
N LEU A 121 9.24 3.86 -1.48
CA LEU A 121 9.21 3.14 -0.20
C LEU A 121 10.50 3.35 0.58
N PRO A 122 10.42 3.44 1.89
CA PRO A 122 9.20 3.46 2.69
C PRO A 122 8.45 4.78 2.52
N VAL A 123 7.13 4.72 2.71
CA VAL A 123 6.29 5.90 2.56
C VAL A 123 6.38 6.78 3.79
N ASP A 124 6.28 6.14 4.94
CA ASP A 124 6.31 6.83 6.22
C ASP A 124 6.85 5.86 7.25
N LEU A 125 7.90 6.28 7.96
CA LEU A 125 8.49 5.47 9.00
C LEU A 125 7.79 5.80 10.32
N PRO A 126 7.18 4.82 10.99
CA PRO A 126 6.54 5.10 12.27
C PRO A 126 7.57 5.57 13.28
N GLU A 127 7.19 6.55 14.06
CA GLU A 127 8.03 7.01 15.16
C GLU A 127 7.95 6.04 16.30
N ASP A 128 9.03 5.92 17.02
CA ASP A 128 9.12 5.04 18.20
C ASP A 128 8.32 5.58 19.37
#